data_6152aa411910343b4a536d63501aaecc
#
_entry.id   6152aa411910343b4a536d63501aaecc
#
_cell.length_a   1.000
_cell.length_b   1.000
_cell.length_c   1.000
_cell.angle_alpha   90.00
_cell.angle_beta   90.00
_cell.angle_gamma   90.00
#
_symmetry.space_group_name_H-M   'P 1'
#
loop_
_entity.id
_entity.type
_entity.pdbx_description
1 polymer ?
#
loop_
_entity_poly.entity_id
_entity_poly.type
_entity_poly.pdbx_seq_one_letter_code
_entity_poly.pdbx_strand_id
1 'polypeptide(L)'
;MSRRLPPAAQIAIARMPSDGVGAQMNIPTPLEGANQFEAQLLSWKVPHELVREILEYHSKLTYAPGAMIFWQGAPADIIFWVVKGLVKESCPTPRGNRIMVRLATAGDVIGGADQVNEKGQWIRRFEAQAISKCVVAMVTRQRVRELLTSLDSASLLEVSERMNSAWSGWVHYYASLLGMSFRERLELVLAQLGRKFGAPDDDGIALTFEPAHGDLAEMVGCSRPMVSRLMADLIKQGEIVRRGRLYILLNGGAIAAIARNSAAVTTTPPDVRVQEAAASARRRRAA
;
A
#
# COMPACT_ATOMS: atom_id res chain seq x y z
N MET A 1 13.82 30.34 11.58
CA MET A 1 12.49 30.94 11.27
C MET A 1 11.51 29.80 11.02
N SER A 2 10.62 29.53 11.96
CA SER A 2 9.58 28.48 11.84
C SER A 2 8.56 28.90 10.79
N ARG A 3 8.58 28.26 9.61
CA ARG A 3 7.57 28.51 8.57
C ARG A 3 6.27 27.81 8.98
N ARG A 4 5.21 28.61 9.18
CA ARG A 4 3.85 28.12 9.45
C ARG A 4 3.34 27.33 8.24
N LEU A 5 2.63 26.22 8.48
CA LEU A 5 1.94 25.44 7.46
C LEU A 5 0.97 26.35 6.67
N PRO A 6 0.79 26.13 5.35
CA PRO A 6 -0.17 26.88 4.56
C PRO A 6 -1.60 26.67 5.09
N PRO A 7 -2.51 27.65 4.90
CA PRO A 7 -3.87 27.61 5.47
C PRO A 7 -4.67 26.34 5.14
N ALA A 8 -4.50 25.79 3.96
CA ALA A 8 -5.16 24.53 3.54
C ALA A 8 -4.72 23.33 4.41
N ALA A 9 -3.44 23.24 4.78
CA ALA A 9 -2.94 22.18 5.67
C ALA A 9 -3.44 22.36 7.11
N GLN A 10 -3.60 23.60 7.58
CA GLN A 10 -4.19 23.92 8.89
C GLN A 10 -5.68 23.59 8.94
N ILE A 11 -6.41 23.78 7.84
CA ILE A 11 -7.85 23.44 7.73
C ILE A 11 -8.04 21.91 7.70
N ALA A 12 -7.15 21.16 7.03
CA ALA A 12 -7.20 19.71 7.02
C ALA A 12 -6.96 19.12 8.42
N ILE A 13 -6.07 19.73 9.21
CA ILE A 13 -5.79 19.33 10.60
C ILE A 13 -6.94 19.75 11.54
N ALA A 14 -7.54 20.92 11.34
CA ALA A 14 -8.60 21.45 12.19
C ALA A 14 -9.97 20.78 12.00
N ARG A 15 -10.19 20.08 10.89
CA ARG A 15 -11.44 19.32 10.61
C ARG A 15 -11.37 17.83 10.96
N MET A 16 -10.26 17.38 11.52
CA MET A 16 -10.18 16.02 12.07
C MET A 16 -10.94 15.94 13.40
N PRO A 17 -11.76 14.89 13.63
CA PRO A 17 -12.37 14.67 14.93
C PRO A 17 -11.27 14.61 16.00
N SER A 18 -11.51 15.23 17.16
CA SER A 18 -10.57 15.32 18.27
C SER A 18 -10.23 13.98 18.94
N ASP A 19 -10.89 12.91 18.54
CA ASP A 19 -10.77 11.60 19.16
C ASP A 19 -9.73 10.74 18.42
N GLY A 20 -8.46 10.94 18.76
CA GLY A 20 -7.38 10.02 18.38
C GLY A 20 -6.14 10.57 17.70
N VAL A 21 -5.97 11.87 17.62
CA VAL A 21 -4.77 12.45 16.97
C VAL A 21 -3.77 12.92 18.03
N GLY A 22 -2.97 11.99 18.52
CA GLY A 22 -1.69 12.31 19.14
C GLY A 22 -0.64 12.55 18.06
N ALA A 23 -0.76 13.62 17.28
CA ALA A 23 0.26 13.99 16.32
C ALA A 23 1.40 14.73 17.01
N GLN A 24 2.52 14.06 17.24
CA GLN A 24 3.77 14.72 17.63
C GLN A 24 4.53 15.13 16.37
N MET A 25 4.68 16.44 16.14
CA MET A 25 5.59 16.97 15.13
C MET A 25 7.04 16.76 15.60
N ASN A 26 7.76 15.89 14.91
CA ASN A 26 9.16 15.64 15.21
C ASN A 26 10.06 16.24 14.12
N ILE A 27 11.13 16.94 14.54
CA ILE A 27 12.15 17.53 13.67
C ILE A 27 13.08 16.43 13.16
N PRO A 28 13.60 16.49 11.91
CA PRO A 28 14.06 15.32 11.17
C PRO A 28 15.36 14.70 11.68
N THR A 29 15.32 13.39 11.94
CA THR A 29 16.46 12.48 11.89
C THR A 29 16.54 11.84 10.49
N PRO A 30 17.74 11.51 9.95
CA PRO A 30 17.86 10.88 8.63
C PRO A 30 17.04 9.59 8.52
N LEU A 31 16.43 9.35 7.37
CA LEU A 31 15.26 8.51 7.17
C LEU A 31 15.63 7.09 6.76
N GLU A 32 15.24 6.08 7.52
CA GLU A 32 15.22 4.68 7.02
C GLU A 32 14.28 4.50 5.80
N GLY A 33 13.19 5.25 5.72
CA GLY A 33 12.25 5.19 4.59
C GLY A 33 12.48 6.24 3.50
N ALA A 34 13.34 7.25 3.71
CA ALA A 34 13.70 8.21 2.66
C ALA A 34 14.47 7.55 1.53
N ASN A 35 15.40 6.66 1.85
CA ASN A 35 16.17 5.92 0.86
C ASN A 35 15.27 5.06 -0.04
N GLN A 36 14.19 4.49 0.48
CA GLN A 36 13.26 3.70 -0.33
C GLN A 36 12.37 4.56 -1.21
N PHE A 37 11.88 5.70 -0.69
CA PHE A 37 11.11 6.66 -1.48
C PHE A 37 11.97 7.34 -2.55
N GLU A 38 13.17 7.76 -2.19
CA GLU A 38 14.19 8.27 -3.12
C GLU A 38 14.46 7.25 -4.24
N ALA A 39 14.76 6.01 -3.89
CA ALA A 39 15.01 4.93 -4.86
C ALA A 39 13.81 4.70 -5.78
N GLN A 40 12.57 4.82 -5.26
CA GLN A 40 11.36 4.71 -6.06
C GLN A 40 11.23 5.86 -7.06
N LEU A 41 11.41 7.11 -6.62
CA LEU A 41 11.36 8.27 -7.51
C LEU A 41 12.43 8.18 -8.61
N LEU A 42 13.64 7.76 -8.24
CA LEU A 42 14.73 7.54 -9.20
C LEU A 42 14.43 6.40 -10.17
N SER A 43 13.75 5.34 -9.72
CA SER A 43 13.28 4.26 -10.61
C SER A 43 12.24 4.74 -11.63
N TRP A 44 11.51 5.80 -11.32
CA TRP A 44 10.59 6.49 -12.22
C TRP A 44 11.29 7.55 -13.09
N LYS A 45 12.63 7.60 -13.02
CA LYS A 45 13.46 8.57 -13.77
C LYS A 45 13.18 10.02 -13.41
N VAL A 46 12.66 10.27 -12.20
CA VAL A 46 12.58 11.63 -11.67
C VAL A 46 14.01 12.15 -11.48
N PRO A 47 14.37 13.33 -12.00
CA PRO A 47 15.72 13.89 -11.86
C PRO A 47 16.15 14.02 -10.39
N HIS A 48 17.44 13.74 -10.11
CA HIS A 48 18.01 13.75 -8.75
C HIS A 48 17.77 15.06 -8.00
N GLU A 49 17.86 16.19 -8.68
CA GLU A 49 17.64 17.53 -8.10
C GLU A 49 16.21 17.66 -7.61
N LEU A 50 15.25 17.18 -8.38
CA LEU A 50 13.83 17.21 -8.05
C LEU A 50 13.50 16.28 -6.87
N VAL A 51 14.10 15.10 -6.86
CA VAL A 51 13.97 14.15 -5.74
C VAL A 51 14.48 14.80 -4.45
N ARG A 52 15.63 15.45 -4.49
CA ARG A 52 16.20 16.18 -3.34
C ARG A 52 15.26 17.28 -2.86
N GLU A 53 14.70 18.10 -3.76
CA GLU A 53 13.74 19.14 -3.41
C GLU A 53 12.47 18.57 -2.74
N ILE A 54 11.91 17.46 -3.27
CA ILE A 54 10.77 16.78 -2.64
C ILE A 54 11.12 16.34 -1.22
N LEU A 55 12.32 15.81 -1.03
CA LEU A 55 12.79 15.32 0.27
C LEU A 55 13.10 16.47 1.25
N GLU A 56 13.51 17.63 0.79
CA GLU A 56 13.79 18.82 1.62
C GLU A 56 12.53 19.55 2.08
N TYR A 57 11.47 19.58 1.27
CA TYR A 57 10.24 20.38 1.52
C TYR A 57 9.08 19.55 2.07
N HIS A 58 9.36 18.49 2.83
CA HIS A 58 8.32 17.67 3.44
C HIS A 58 8.13 17.93 4.93
N SER A 59 6.91 17.75 5.40
CA SER A 59 6.59 17.64 6.84
C SER A 59 6.25 16.20 7.18
N LYS A 60 6.49 15.78 8.42
CA LYS A 60 6.20 14.42 8.89
C LYS A 60 5.12 14.41 9.96
N LEU A 61 4.28 13.40 9.91
CA LEU A 61 3.25 13.12 10.90
C LEU A 61 3.37 11.69 11.38
N THR A 62 3.11 11.47 12.67
CA THR A 62 3.06 10.13 13.26
C THR A 62 1.60 9.78 13.56
N TYR A 63 1.19 8.57 13.17
CA TYR A 63 -0.13 8.03 13.40
C TYR A 63 -0.08 6.78 14.26
N ALA A 64 -0.98 6.67 15.22
CA ALA A 64 -1.19 5.46 16.01
C ALA A 64 -1.88 4.37 15.15
N PRO A 65 -1.74 3.08 15.51
CA PRO A 65 -2.53 2.02 14.88
C PRO A 65 -4.03 2.32 14.95
N GLY A 66 -4.73 2.14 13.83
CA GLY A 66 -6.16 2.44 13.67
C GLY A 66 -6.49 3.88 13.32
N ALA A 67 -5.55 4.83 13.41
CA ALA A 67 -5.80 6.23 13.09
C ALA A 67 -6.01 6.43 11.58
N MET A 68 -6.99 7.28 11.23
CA MET A 68 -7.24 7.68 9.85
C MET A 68 -6.24 8.77 9.43
N ILE A 69 -5.63 8.60 8.26
CA ILE A 69 -4.74 9.58 7.65
C ILE A 69 -5.56 10.55 6.81
N PHE A 70 -6.50 10.03 6.05
CA PHE A 70 -7.51 10.81 5.34
C PHE A 70 -8.75 9.96 5.02
N TRP A 71 -9.87 10.62 4.76
CA TRP A 71 -11.16 10.02 4.43
C TRP A 71 -11.48 10.17 2.94
N GLN A 72 -12.25 9.22 2.39
CA GLN A 72 -12.83 9.36 1.07
C GLN A 72 -13.69 10.65 1.01
N GLY A 73 -13.61 11.37 -0.12
CA GLY A 73 -14.33 12.64 -0.34
C GLY A 73 -13.69 13.87 0.29
N ALA A 74 -12.67 13.71 1.15
CA ALA A 74 -11.94 14.85 1.71
C ALA A 74 -11.14 15.60 0.62
N PRO A 75 -10.80 16.90 0.82
CA PRO A 75 -9.88 17.60 -0.07
C PRO A 75 -8.55 16.88 -0.21
N ALA A 76 -8.01 16.86 -1.43
CA ALA A 76 -6.80 16.10 -1.77
C ALA A 76 -5.62 17.02 -2.14
N ASP A 77 -5.43 18.09 -1.36
CA ASP A 77 -4.38 19.09 -1.59
C ASP A 77 -2.98 18.64 -1.13
N ILE A 78 -2.90 17.48 -0.46
CA ILE A 78 -1.67 16.92 0.08
C ILE A 78 -1.45 15.53 -0.49
N ILE A 79 -0.22 15.24 -0.90
CA ILE A 79 0.25 13.90 -1.24
C ILE A 79 1.11 13.41 -0.09
N PHE A 80 0.96 12.15 0.28
CA PHE A 80 1.70 11.52 1.36
C PHE A 80 2.59 10.40 0.83
N TRP A 81 3.69 10.11 1.53
CA TRP A 81 4.40 8.83 1.40
C TRP A 81 4.69 8.23 2.76
N VAL A 82 4.71 6.92 2.81
CA VAL A 82 4.97 6.19 4.04
C VAL A 82 6.48 6.17 4.28
N VAL A 83 6.90 6.70 5.42
CA VAL A 83 8.30 6.64 5.88
C VAL A 83 8.54 5.37 6.69
N LYS A 84 7.56 4.98 7.53
CA LYS A 84 7.64 3.80 8.37
C LYS A 84 6.24 3.30 8.71
N GLY A 85 6.09 1.99 8.83
CA GLY A 85 4.83 1.35 9.22
C GLY A 85 4.00 0.88 8.04
N LEU A 86 2.74 0.51 8.30
CA LEU A 86 1.79 -0.06 7.35
C LEU A 86 0.53 0.81 7.29
N VAL A 87 0.13 1.18 6.10
CA VAL A 87 -1.08 1.96 5.82
C VAL A 87 -1.94 1.18 4.84
N LYS A 88 -3.23 1.00 5.15
CA LYS A 88 -4.20 0.50 4.18
C LYS A 88 -4.90 1.65 3.47
N GLU A 89 -5.02 1.56 2.17
CA GLU A 89 -5.94 2.37 1.36
C GLU A 89 -7.15 1.51 1.02
N SER A 90 -8.35 1.99 1.34
CA SER A 90 -9.59 1.26 1.15
C SER A 90 -10.62 2.10 0.40
N CYS A 91 -11.49 1.41 -0.32
CA CYS A 91 -12.67 1.99 -0.97
C CYS A 91 -13.93 1.53 -0.25
N PRO A 92 -14.68 2.41 0.42
CA PRO A 92 -16.01 2.09 0.91
C PRO A 92 -16.93 1.73 -0.24
N THR A 93 -17.72 0.67 -0.07
CA THR A 93 -18.71 0.23 -1.06
C THR A 93 -20.10 0.76 -0.72
N PRO A 94 -21.03 0.84 -1.69
CA PRO A 94 -22.42 1.25 -1.43
C PRO A 94 -23.16 0.35 -0.42
N ARG A 95 -22.67 -0.88 -0.18
CA ARG A 95 -23.23 -1.82 0.81
C ARG A 95 -22.64 -1.67 2.21
N GLY A 96 -21.81 -0.63 2.45
CA GLY A 96 -21.17 -0.38 3.73
C GLY A 96 -19.94 -1.24 4.04
N ASN A 97 -19.55 -2.15 3.14
CA ASN A 97 -18.30 -2.89 3.24
C ASN A 97 -17.12 -2.03 2.77
N ARG A 98 -15.92 -2.45 3.10
CA ARG A 98 -14.68 -1.88 2.56
C ARG A 98 -13.96 -2.89 1.69
N ILE A 99 -13.35 -2.41 0.63
CA ILE A 99 -12.41 -3.19 -0.19
C ILE A 99 -11.05 -2.52 -0.04
N MET A 100 -10.07 -3.26 0.46
CA MET A 100 -8.70 -2.78 0.52
C MET A 100 -8.13 -2.75 -0.89
N VAL A 101 -7.79 -1.55 -1.34
CA VAL A 101 -7.19 -1.32 -2.65
C VAL A 101 -5.70 -1.58 -2.60
N ARG A 102 -5.05 -1.22 -1.47
CA ARG A 102 -3.61 -1.35 -1.34
C ARG A 102 -3.18 -1.40 0.13
N LEU A 103 -2.13 -2.19 0.40
CA LEU A 103 -1.34 -2.12 1.61
C LEU A 103 -0.02 -1.43 1.30
N ALA A 104 0.11 -0.18 1.76
CA ALA A 104 1.28 0.66 1.57
C ALA A 104 2.27 0.51 2.73
N THR A 105 3.56 0.56 2.42
CA THR A 105 4.68 0.48 3.35
C THR A 105 5.71 1.56 3.04
N ALA A 106 6.81 1.57 3.79
CA ALA A 106 7.90 2.52 3.59
C ALA A 106 8.29 2.64 2.10
N GLY A 107 8.36 3.88 1.61
CA GLY A 107 8.59 4.23 0.21
C GLY A 107 7.31 4.42 -0.63
N ASP A 108 6.19 3.82 -0.25
CA ASP A 108 4.95 3.93 -1.02
C ASP A 108 4.30 5.33 -0.89
N VAL A 109 3.84 5.88 -2.01
CA VAL A 109 3.01 7.08 -2.05
C VAL A 109 1.56 6.70 -1.78
N ILE A 110 0.85 7.44 -0.92
CA ILE A 110 -0.59 7.31 -0.68
C ILE A 110 -1.31 8.64 -1.00
N GLY A 111 -2.57 8.55 -1.41
CA GLY A 111 -3.34 9.72 -1.82
C GLY A 111 -2.88 10.31 -3.16
N GLY A 112 -2.34 9.49 -4.07
CA GLY A 112 -1.98 9.88 -5.44
C GLY A 112 -3.08 9.63 -6.47
N ALA A 113 -3.96 8.66 -6.20
CA ALA A 113 -5.05 8.26 -7.10
C ALA A 113 -6.35 9.01 -6.78
N ASP A 114 -6.27 10.33 -6.68
CA ASP A 114 -7.41 11.20 -6.39
C ASP A 114 -8.15 11.59 -7.68
N GLN A 115 -9.31 12.21 -7.53
CA GLN A 115 -10.12 12.66 -8.67
C GLN A 115 -10.41 14.15 -8.59
N VAL A 116 -10.67 14.76 -9.73
CA VAL A 116 -11.19 16.12 -9.83
C VAL A 116 -12.72 16.04 -9.82
N ASN A 117 -13.38 16.80 -8.94
CA ASN A 117 -14.83 16.92 -8.93
C ASN A 117 -15.32 17.93 -9.98
N GLU A 118 -16.65 18.08 -10.12
CA GLU A 118 -17.27 19.02 -11.07
C GLU A 118 -16.89 20.49 -10.86
N LYS A 119 -16.44 20.84 -9.66
CA LYS A 119 -15.96 22.18 -9.31
C LYS A 119 -14.47 22.40 -9.55
N GLY A 120 -13.78 21.41 -10.16
CA GLY A 120 -12.35 21.48 -10.41
C GLY A 120 -11.47 21.24 -9.18
N GLN A 121 -12.04 20.77 -8.07
CA GLN A 121 -11.31 20.50 -6.83
C GLN A 121 -10.84 19.05 -6.77
N TRP A 122 -9.63 18.83 -6.31
CA TRP A 122 -9.12 17.49 -6.04
C TRP A 122 -9.74 16.93 -4.76
N ILE A 123 -10.31 15.75 -4.84
CA ILE A 123 -10.92 15.02 -3.72
C ILE A 123 -10.39 13.60 -3.63
N ARG A 124 -10.30 13.06 -2.41
CA ARG A 124 -9.86 11.70 -2.13
C ARG A 124 -10.82 10.68 -2.71
N ARG A 125 -10.32 9.79 -3.55
CA ARG A 125 -11.09 8.65 -4.06
C ARG A 125 -11.16 7.50 -3.06
N PHE A 126 -10.12 7.34 -2.27
CA PHE A 126 -9.96 6.32 -1.25
C PHE A 126 -9.85 6.95 0.13
N GLU A 127 -9.96 6.13 1.16
CA GLU A 127 -9.56 6.47 2.53
C GLU A 127 -8.24 5.77 2.87
N ALA A 128 -7.47 6.33 3.80
CA ALA A 128 -6.22 5.73 4.27
C ALA A 128 -6.21 5.64 5.80
N GLN A 129 -5.85 4.45 6.31
CA GLN A 129 -5.79 4.14 7.74
C GLN A 129 -4.46 3.49 8.09
N ALA A 130 -3.85 3.90 9.20
CA ALA A 130 -2.67 3.28 9.74
C ALA A 130 -3.02 1.91 10.36
N ILE A 131 -2.38 0.83 9.91
CA ILE A 131 -2.52 -0.52 10.50
C ILE A 131 -1.55 -0.69 11.67
N SER A 132 -0.35 -0.16 11.54
CA SER A 132 0.67 -0.12 12.61
C SER A 132 0.96 1.32 13.00
N LYS A 133 1.82 1.54 14.02
CA LYS A 133 2.39 2.88 14.24
C LYS A 133 3.10 3.31 12.95
N CYS A 134 2.67 4.42 12.36
CA CYS A 134 3.16 4.92 11.08
C CYS A 134 3.79 6.29 11.22
N VAL A 135 4.82 6.52 10.41
CA VAL A 135 5.33 7.85 10.10
C VAL A 135 5.07 8.08 8.61
N VAL A 136 4.37 9.15 8.29
CA VAL A 136 4.14 9.58 6.92
C VAL A 136 4.74 10.95 6.70
N ALA A 137 5.33 11.15 5.54
CA ALA A 137 5.74 12.47 5.09
C ALA A 137 4.71 13.02 4.12
N MET A 138 4.61 14.33 4.01
CA MET A 138 3.60 14.99 3.18
C MET A 138 4.18 16.17 2.43
N VAL A 139 3.67 16.38 1.21
CA VAL A 139 3.97 17.51 0.35
C VAL A 139 2.66 18.04 -0.25
N THR A 140 2.55 19.33 -0.48
CA THR A 140 1.37 19.87 -1.14
C THR A 140 1.32 19.44 -2.60
N ARG A 141 0.12 19.13 -3.11
CA ARG A 141 -0.10 18.83 -4.53
C ARG A 141 0.38 19.98 -5.43
N GLN A 142 0.21 21.22 -4.97
CA GLN A 142 0.72 22.40 -5.67
C GLN A 142 2.24 22.31 -5.86
N ARG A 143 2.99 21.94 -4.81
CA ARG A 143 4.45 21.82 -4.91
C ARG A 143 4.87 20.70 -5.88
N VAL A 144 4.21 19.56 -5.81
CA VAL A 144 4.46 18.46 -6.77
C VAL A 144 4.19 18.92 -8.20
N ARG A 145 3.11 19.70 -8.43
CA ARG A 145 2.80 20.27 -9.74
C ARG A 145 3.89 21.22 -10.22
N GLU A 146 4.34 22.14 -9.37
CA GLU A 146 5.44 23.07 -9.69
C GLU A 146 6.70 22.31 -10.11
N LEU A 147 7.05 21.28 -9.36
CA LEU A 147 8.19 20.43 -9.66
C LEU A 147 8.05 19.67 -10.99
N LEU A 148 6.88 19.08 -11.26
CA LEU A 148 6.63 18.41 -12.53
C LEU A 148 6.65 19.36 -13.72
N THR A 149 6.17 20.59 -13.55
CA THR A 149 6.19 21.60 -14.63
C THR A 149 7.58 22.17 -14.89
N SER A 150 8.54 22.00 -14.01
CA SER A 150 9.95 22.38 -14.24
C SER A 150 10.74 21.35 -15.03
N LEU A 151 10.18 20.12 -15.25
CA LEU A 151 10.82 19.10 -16.06
C LEU A 151 10.79 19.47 -17.54
N ASP A 152 11.82 19.05 -18.27
CA ASP A 152 11.76 19.03 -19.73
C ASP A 152 10.72 18.02 -20.25
N SER A 153 10.29 18.21 -21.48
CA SER A 153 9.21 17.40 -22.08
C SER A 153 9.54 15.91 -22.14
N ALA A 154 10.80 15.53 -22.33
CA ALA A 154 11.21 14.14 -22.39
C ALA A 154 11.12 13.46 -21.03
N SER A 155 11.64 14.12 -19.98
CA SER A 155 11.53 13.65 -18.59
C SER A 155 10.08 13.55 -18.12
N LEU A 156 9.24 14.53 -18.47
CA LEU A 156 7.83 14.51 -18.11
C LEU A 156 7.10 13.35 -18.81
N LEU A 157 7.41 13.09 -20.08
CA LEU A 157 6.84 11.96 -20.82
C LEU A 157 7.23 10.63 -20.18
N GLU A 158 8.51 10.45 -19.82
CA GLU A 158 8.98 9.22 -19.17
C GLU A 158 8.29 8.98 -17.80
N VAL A 159 8.15 10.00 -16.97
CA VAL A 159 7.40 9.92 -15.70
C VAL A 159 5.95 9.51 -15.97
N SER A 160 5.30 10.13 -16.97
CA SER A 160 3.91 9.84 -17.36
C SER A 160 3.74 8.38 -17.82
N GLU A 161 4.64 7.88 -18.67
CA GLU A 161 4.63 6.49 -19.14
C GLU A 161 4.80 5.48 -18.01
N ARG A 162 5.68 5.77 -17.05
CA ARG A 162 5.88 4.94 -15.85
C ARG A 162 4.63 4.91 -14.97
N MET A 163 4.01 6.07 -14.74
CA MET A 163 2.76 6.15 -13.99
C MET A 163 1.64 5.37 -14.68
N ASN A 164 1.52 5.51 -16.01
CA ASN A 164 0.52 4.79 -16.80
C ASN A 164 0.77 3.26 -16.77
N SER A 165 2.01 2.82 -16.87
CA SER A 165 2.38 1.40 -16.76
C SER A 165 2.02 0.83 -15.37
N ALA A 166 2.33 1.57 -14.30
CA ALA A 166 1.96 1.18 -12.94
C ALA A 166 0.43 1.08 -12.78
N TRP A 167 -0.31 2.05 -13.32
CA TRP A 167 -1.76 2.05 -13.30
C TRP A 167 -2.36 0.87 -14.08
N SER A 168 -1.85 0.60 -15.29
CA SER A 168 -2.26 -0.54 -16.11
C SER A 168 -2.06 -1.86 -15.38
N GLY A 169 -0.93 -2.02 -14.69
CA GLY A 169 -0.65 -3.18 -13.85
C GLY A 169 -1.68 -3.37 -12.72
N TRP A 170 -2.11 -2.26 -12.07
CA TRP A 170 -3.18 -2.30 -11.06
C TRP A 170 -4.51 -2.75 -11.63
N VAL A 171 -4.92 -2.20 -12.78
CA VAL A 171 -6.16 -2.58 -13.46
C VAL A 171 -6.13 -4.07 -13.81
N HIS A 172 -5.02 -4.56 -14.37
CA HIS A 172 -4.85 -5.97 -14.71
C HIS A 172 -4.93 -6.88 -13.47
N TYR A 173 -4.30 -6.49 -12.37
CA TYR A 173 -4.37 -7.23 -11.10
C TYR A 173 -5.81 -7.38 -10.61
N TYR A 174 -6.56 -6.28 -10.53
CA TYR A 174 -7.95 -6.35 -10.07
C TYR A 174 -8.86 -7.12 -11.03
N ALA A 175 -8.67 -6.97 -12.33
CA ALA A 175 -9.37 -7.76 -13.33
C ALA A 175 -9.14 -9.27 -13.12
N SER A 176 -7.90 -9.65 -12.82
CA SER A 176 -7.55 -11.03 -12.56
C SER A 176 -8.18 -11.59 -11.28
N LEU A 177 -8.30 -10.78 -10.23
CA LEU A 177 -8.97 -11.20 -8.99
C LEU A 177 -10.45 -11.54 -9.24
N LEU A 178 -11.13 -10.88 -10.18
CA LEU A 178 -12.54 -11.13 -10.49
C LEU A 178 -12.76 -12.57 -11.01
N GLY A 179 -11.78 -13.16 -11.68
CA GLY A 179 -11.82 -14.56 -12.15
C GLY A 179 -11.48 -15.61 -11.09
N MET A 180 -11.11 -15.21 -9.87
CA MET A 180 -10.68 -16.12 -8.81
C MET A 180 -11.77 -16.34 -7.76
N SER A 181 -11.83 -17.56 -7.20
CA SER A 181 -12.60 -17.85 -5.99
C SER A 181 -12.03 -17.10 -4.77
N PHE A 182 -12.80 -16.91 -3.70
CA PHE A 182 -12.31 -16.28 -2.48
C PHE A 182 -11.12 -17.00 -1.86
N ARG A 183 -11.04 -18.31 -2.00
CA ARG A 183 -9.90 -19.10 -1.55
C ARG A 183 -8.64 -18.72 -2.34
N GLU A 184 -8.73 -18.71 -3.65
CA GLU A 184 -7.61 -18.35 -4.53
C GLU A 184 -7.10 -16.93 -4.29
N ARG A 185 -8.04 -15.99 -4.06
CA ARG A 185 -7.67 -14.63 -3.69
C ARG A 185 -6.93 -14.59 -2.35
N LEU A 186 -7.39 -15.35 -1.35
CA LEU A 186 -6.73 -15.42 -0.04
C LEU A 186 -5.32 -16.01 -0.13
N GLU A 187 -5.15 -17.09 -0.88
CA GLU A 187 -3.83 -17.69 -1.13
C GLU A 187 -2.88 -16.70 -1.80
N LEU A 188 -3.36 -15.95 -2.80
CA LEU A 188 -2.58 -14.91 -3.47
C LEU A 188 -2.22 -13.76 -2.52
N VAL A 189 -3.17 -13.28 -1.72
CA VAL A 189 -2.95 -12.23 -0.72
C VAL A 189 -1.90 -12.68 0.30
N LEU A 190 -2.01 -13.89 0.85
CA LEU A 190 -1.03 -14.43 1.80
C LEU A 190 0.36 -14.57 1.17
N ALA A 191 0.44 -15.02 -0.08
CA ALA A 191 1.71 -15.09 -0.80
C ALA A 191 2.35 -13.70 -1.00
N GLN A 192 1.55 -12.67 -1.30
CA GLN A 192 2.02 -11.29 -1.42
C GLN A 192 2.49 -10.73 -0.07
N LEU A 193 1.74 -11.00 1.01
CA LEU A 193 2.15 -10.62 2.36
C LEU A 193 3.45 -11.32 2.75
N GLY A 194 3.58 -12.62 2.45
CA GLY A 194 4.81 -13.38 2.68
C GLY A 194 6.01 -12.83 1.93
N ARG A 195 5.82 -12.40 0.68
CA ARG A 195 6.88 -11.78 -0.11
C ARG A 195 7.27 -10.40 0.38
N LYS A 196 6.28 -9.54 0.70
CA LYS A 196 6.52 -8.13 1.07
C LYS A 196 6.94 -7.98 2.54
N PHE A 197 6.44 -8.85 3.42
CA PHE A 197 6.56 -8.74 4.88
C PHE A 197 6.97 -10.05 5.55
N GLY A 198 7.44 -11.03 4.80
CA GLY A 198 7.91 -12.28 5.33
C GLY A 198 9.37 -12.24 5.74
N ALA A 199 9.71 -13.00 6.76
CA ALA A 199 11.07 -13.33 7.14
C ALA A 199 11.30 -14.83 6.95
N PRO A 200 12.53 -15.28 6.60
CA PRO A 200 12.86 -16.70 6.59
C PRO A 200 12.58 -17.34 7.96
N ASP A 201 11.99 -18.55 7.94
CA ASP A 201 11.75 -19.42 9.09
C ASP A 201 12.11 -20.85 8.68
N ASP A 202 12.49 -21.71 9.64
CA ASP A 202 12.91 -23.09 9.37
C ASP A 202 11.83 -23.86 8.61
N ASP A 203 10.56 -23.63 8.93
CA ASP A 203 9.42 -24.29 8.29
C ASP A 203 8.91 -23.55 7.04
N GLY A 204 9.33 -22.30 6.78
CA GLY A 204 8.82 -21.56 5.64
C GLY A 204 9.10 -20.05 5.62
N ILE A 205 8.04 -19.27 5.44
CA ILE A 205 8.07 -17.81 5.45
C ILE A 205 7.16 -17.32 6.57
N ALA A 206 7.75 -16.79 7.65
CA ALA A 206 6.99 -16.20 8.75
C ALA A 206 6.55 -14.77 8.38
N LEU A 207 5.25 -14.46 8.50
CA LEU A 207 4.79 -13.08 8.39
C LEU A 207 5.28 -12.27 9.60
N THR A 208 5.89 -11.12 9.38
CA THR A 208 6.44 -10.27 10.45
C THR A 208 5.39 -9.51 11.25
N PHE A 209 4.12 -9.65 10.89
CA PHE A 209 2.97 -9.11 11.60
C PHE A 209 1.78 -10.07 11.51
N GLU A 210 0.81 -9.93 12.42
CA GLU A 210 -0.45 -10.67 12.37
C GLU A 210 -1.49 -9.89 11.56
N PRO A 211 -1.83 -10.30 10.31
CA PRO A 211 -2.90 -9.67 9.58
C PRO A 211 -4.25 -9.97 10.23
N ALA A 212 -5.01 -8.94 10.58
CA ALA A 212 -6.35 -9.16 11.13
C ALA A 212 -7.27 -9.81 10.07
N HIS A 213 -8.13 -10.75 10.47
CA HIS A 213 -9.10 -11.36 9.55
C HIS A 213 -10.03 -10.35 8.88
N GLY A 214 -10.28 -9.19 9.52
CA GLY A 214 -11.01 -8.08 8.92
C GLY A 214 -10.25 -7.47 7.74
N ASP A 215 -8.95 -7.22 7.90
CA ASP A 215 -8.11 -6.67 6.84
C ASP A 215 -7.94 -7.67 5.68
N LEU A 216 -7.75 -8.96 5.99
CA LEU A 216 -7.75 -10.01 4.96
C LEU A 216 -9.10 -10.08 4.21
N ALA A 217 -10.24 -9.87 4.90
CA ALA A 217 -11.56 -9.85 4.29
C ALA A 217 -11.72 -8.66 3.32
N GLU A 218 -11.21 -7.49 3.70
CA GLU A 218 -11.17 -6.31 2.83
C GLU A 218 -10.27 -6.54 1.60
N MET A 219 -9.12 -7.23 1.75
CA MET A 219 -8.19 -7.57 0.64
C MET A 219 -8.78 -8.59 -0.32
N VAL A 220 -9.49 -9.59 0.20
CA VAL A 220 -10.09 -10.69 -0.60
C VAL A 220 -11.42 -10.27 -1.22
N GLY A 221 -12.10 -9.27 -0.65
CA GLY A 221 -13.43 -8.81 -1.05
C GLY A 221 -14.54 -9.76 -0.57
N CYS A 222 -14.41 -10.35 0.63
CA CYS A 222 -15.39 -11.24 1.22
C CYS A 222 -15.69 -10.87 2.69
N SER A 223 -16.52 -11.65 3.39
CA SER A 223 -16.82 -11.41 4.80
C SER A 223 -15.74 -11.98 5.74
N ARG A 224 -15.56 -11.35 6.91
CA ARG A 224 -14.65 -11.84 7.96
C ARG A 224 -14.90 -13.30 8.37
N PRO A 225 -16.17 -13.78 8.56
CA PRO A 225 -16.43 -15.19 8.82
C PRO A 225 -15.94 -16.12 7.70
N MET A 226 -16.04 -15.70 6.43
CA MET A 226 -15.53 -16.47 5.30
C MET A 226 -14.00 -16.60 5.38
N VAL A 227 -13.28 -15.50 5.63
CA VAL A 227 -11.81 -15.54 5.83
C VAL A 227 -11.45 -16.49 6.98
N SER A 228 -12.16 -16.39 8.12
CA SER A 228 -11.86 -17.25 9.27
C SER A 228 -11.99 -18.75 8.92
N ARG A 229 -13.00 -19.11 8.13
CA ARG A 229 -13.18 -20.49 7.64
C ARG A 229 -12.06 -20.90 6.69
N LEU A 230 -11.74 -20.04 5.69
CA LEU A 230 -10.70 -20.33 4.71
C LEU A 230 -9.31 -20.46 5.37
N MET A 231 -9.00 -19.62 6.37
CA MET A 231 -7.75 -19.72 7.13
C MET A 231 -7.67 -21.04 7.91
N ALA A 232 -8.76 -21.47 8.54
CA ALA A 232 -8.82 -22.76 9.22
C ALA A 232 -8.60 -23.94 8.25
N ASP A 233 -9.19 -23.88 7.05
CA ASP A 233 -9.01 -24.86 6.00
C ASP A 233 -7.56 -24.90 5.50
N LEU A 234 -6.89 -23.75 5.33
CA LEU A 234 -5.48 -23.67 4.95
C LEU A 234 -4.55 -24.26 6.02
N ILE A 235 -4.85 -24.04 7.30
CA ILE A 235 -4.12 -24.65 8.42
C ILE A 235 -4.31 -26.18 8.39
N LYS A 236 -5.53 -26.67 8.25
CA LYS A 236 -5.85 -28.11 8.20
C LYS A 236 -5.16 -28.81 7.03
N GLN A 237 -4.94 -28.12 5.92
CA GLN A 237 -4.30 -28.65 4.72
C GLN A 237 -2.77 -28.53 4.76
N GLY A 238 -2.18 -27.95 5.81
CA GLY A 238 -0.74 -27.78 5.91
C GLY A 238 -0.16 -26.77 4.91
N GLU A 239 -0.94 -25.79 4.47
CA GLU A 239 -0.45 -24.67 3.66
C GLU A 239 0.18 -23.59 4.54
N ILE A 240 -0.41 -23.37 5.71
CA ILE A 240 0.06 -22.41 6.71
C ILE A 240 0.00 -23.05 8.10
N VAL A 241 0.80 -22.54 9.01
CA VAL A 241 0.70 -22.85 10.45
C VAL A 241 0.66 -21.56 11.26
N ARG A 242 -0.04 -21.58 12.38
CA ARG A 242 -0.04 -20.49 13.35
C ARG A 242 0.92 -20.79 14.49
N ARG A 243 1.92 -19.95 14.69
CA ARG A 243 2.87 -20.05 15.79
C ARG A 243 2.78 -18.80 16.65
N GLY A 244 2.11 -18.90 17.79
CA GLY A 244 1.75 -17.75 18.61
C GLY A 244 0.81 -16.78 17.85
N ARG A 245 1.31 -15.57 17.59
CA ARG A 245 0.56 -14.53 16.84
C ARG A 245 0.91 -14.49 15.36
N LEU A 246 1.89 -15.24 14.89
CA LEU A 246 2.37 -15.19 13.52
C LEU A 246 1.84 -16.35 12.69
N TYR A 247 1.62 -16.11 11.40
CA TYR A 247 1.38 -17.13 10.41
C TYR A 247 2.68 -17.46 9.67
N ILE A 248 2.95 -18.73 9.46
CA ILE A 248 4.09 -19.24 8.68
C ILE A 248 3.52 -19.90 7.44
N LEU A 249 3.95 -19.46 6.27
CA LEU A 249 3.64 -20.07 4.98
C LEU A 249 4.60 -21.25 4.80
N LEU A 250 4.09 -22.48 4.86
CA LEU A 250 4.93 -23.69 4.94
C LEU A 250 5.66 -23.99 3.63
N ASN A 251 6.91 -24.44 3.72
CA ASN A 251 7.81 -24.69 2.58
C ASN A 251 7.23 -25.61 1.51
N GLY A 252 6.48 -26.65 1.91
CA GLY A 252 5.82 -27.58 1.00
C GLY A 252 4.51 -27.09 0.41
N GLY A 253 4.01 -25.92 0.84
CA GLY A 253 2.73 -25.37 0.44
C GLY A 253 2.79 -24.56 -0.87
N ALA A 254 1.64 -24.50 -1.55
CA ALA A 254 1.51 -23.72 -2.78
C ALA A 254 1.70 -22.21 -2.53
N ILE A 255 1.25 -21.70 -1.38
CA ILE A 255 1.35 -20.27 -1.01
C ILE A 255 2.80 -19.82 -0.92
N ALA A 256 3.66 -20.61 -0.21
CA ALA A 256 5.08 -20.29 -0.11
C ALA A 256 5.81 -20.41 -1.47
N ALA A 257 5.41 -21.35 -2.31
CA ALA A 257 5.94 -21.47 -3.67
C ALA A 257 5.60 -20.24 -4.53
N ILE A 258 4.36 -19.73 -4.45
CA ILE A 258 3.94 -18.49 -5.12
C ILE A 258 4.76 -17.31 -4.60
N ALA A 259 4.94 -17.20 -3.27
CA ALA A 259 5.67 -16.10 -2.65
C ALA A 259 7.15 -16.04 -3.10
N ARG A 260 7.80 -17.21 -3.32
CA ARG A 260 9.21 -17.29 -3.75
C ARG A 260 9.42 -17.05 -5.24
N ASN A 261 8.53 -17.52 -6.09
CA ASN A 261 8.70 -17.50 -7.55
C ASN A 261 8.53 -16.09 -8.17
N SER A 262 8.13 -15.12 -7.40
CA SER A 262 7.92 -13.75 -7.86
C SER A 262 9.15 -12.89 -7.56
N ALA A 263 10.28 -13.16 -8.20
CA ALA A 263 11.43 -12.29 -8.18
C ALA A 263 11.09 -10.96 -8.89
N ALA A 264 11.26 -9.86 -8.16
CA ALA A 264 11.13 -8.47 -8.59
C ALA A 264 9.68 -7.95 -8.74
N VAL A 265 9.07 -7.57 -7.62
CA VAL A 265 8.06 -6.51 -7.63
C VAL A 265 8.38 -5.51 -6.51
N THR A 266 9.12 -4.51 -6.85
CA THR A 266 9.08 -3.19 -6.23
C THR A 266 7.66 -2.66 -6.35
N THR A 267 7.01 -2.25 -5.26
CA THR A 267 5.87 -1.30 -5.08
C THR A 267 4.80 -1.18 -6.18
N THR A 268 4.90 -1.93 -7.24
CA THR A 268 4.01 -2.04 -8.40
C THR A 268 3.01 -3.16 -8.16
N PRO A 269 1.81 -3.12 -8.76
CA PRO A 269 0.84 -4.22 -8.70
C PRO A 269 1.51 -5.56 -8.97
N PRO A 270 1.05 -6.65 -8.35
CA PRO A 270 1.68 -7.96 -8.47
C PRO A 270 1.84 -8.36 -9.93
N ASP A 271 3.03 -8.79 -10.29
CA ASP A 271 3.39 -9.20 -11.64
C ASP A 271 2.46 -10.34 -12.11
N VAL A 272 2.05 -10.28 -13.36
CA VAL A 272 1.26 -11.31 -14.06
C VAL A 272 1.84 -12.72 -13.87
N ARG A 273 3.14 -12.84 -13.72
CA ARG A 273 3.87 -14.10 -13.44
C ARG A 273 3.45 -14.81 -12.15
N VAL A 274 2.88 -14.08 -11.16
CA VAL A 274 2.36 -14.70 -9.93
C VAL A 274 1.17 -15.60 -10.24
N GLN A 275 0.36 -15.21 -11.22
CA GLN A 275 -0.83 -15.97 -11.62
C GLN A 275 -0.45 -17.22 -12.42
N GLU A 276 0.55 -17.11 -13.30
CA GLU A 276 1.08 -18.25 -14.05
C GLU A 276 1.76 -19.26 -13.11
N ALA A 277 2.50 -18.78 -12.10
CA ALA A 277 3.10 -19.65 -11.08
C ALA A 277 2.03 -20.36 -10.23
N ALA A 278 0.96 -19.66 -9.83
CA ALA A 278 -0.17 -20.26 -9.12
C ALA A 278 -0.89 -21.32 -9.97
N ALA A 279 -1.15 -21.03 -11.23
CA ALA A 279 -1.76 -21.97 -12.18
C ALA A 279 -0.85 -23.19 -12.44
N SER A 280 0.46 -22.99 -12.58
CA SER A 280 1.45 -24.05 -12.77
C SER A 280 1.59 -24.96 -11.55
N ALA A 281 1.66 -24.38 -10.33
CA ALA A 281 1.72 -25.13 -9.09
C ALA A 281 0.47 -26.01 -8.89
N ARG A 282 -0.71 -25.54 -9.30
CA ARG A 282 -1.96 -26.31 -9.25
C ARG A 282 -2.02 -27.44 -10.25
N ARG A 283 -1.56 -27.24 -11.50
CA ARG A 283 -1.49 -28.29 -12.52
C ARG A 283 -0.57 -29.44 -12.10
N ARG A 284 0.54 -29.16 -11.39
CA ARG A 284 1.45 -30.17 -10.86
C ARG A 284 0.87 -30.96 -9.67
N ARG A 285 -0.16 -30.46 -8.97
CA ARG A 285 -0.88 -31.19 -7.90
C ARG A 285 -2.04 -32.04 -8.42
N ALA A 286 -2.55 -31.74 -9.62
CA ALA A 286 -3.66 -32.46 -10.24
C ALA A 286 -3.19 -33.62 -11.17
N ALA A 287 -1.88 -33.70 -11.44
CA ALA A 287 -1.21 -34.79 -12.11
C ALA A 287 -0.47 -35.65 -11.10
#